data_3fd4cc43c2e330e71e31ecb8babff356
#
_entry.id   3fd4cc43c2e330e71e31ecb8babff356
#
_cell.length_a   1.000
_cell.length_b   1.000
_cell.length_c   1.000
_cell.angle_alpha   90.00
_cell.angle_beta   90.00
_cell.angle_gamma   90.00
#
_symmetry.space_group_name_H-M   'P 1'
#
loop_
_entity.id
_entity.type
_entity.pdbx_description
1 polymer ?
#
loop_
_entity_poly.entity_id
_entity_poly.type
_entity_poly.pdbx_seq_one_letter_code
_entity_poly.pdbx_strand_id
1 'polypeptide(L)'
;MFAWWGRIVYRYRFIVIGVTVALCLGGGVFGLSLGKHVTQSGFYDDSSQSVKASILGDQVYGRDRTGHIVAIFKAPDGKTVNDAAWSKKITDELNRFVQDHPDQVMGWAGYLRAPDTTSPVVKGMATEDKKYTFVSIPLKGDDDDTILTNYKDIAPSLQKLDGGTVQLAGLEPVAEALTGTIATDQRRMEVLALPLVAVVLFLVFGGAVAACLPVMVGGLSIAGALGILRLVAVFGPVHFFAQPVVSLIGLGIAVDYGLFVVSRFREEIAEGYDTEAAVRRTVMTAGRTVAFSAVLIIASGISLLMLPQGFVKSLTYALIAAVGLAALLSITLLPAVLGVLGRHVDALGVRTAFRVPFLRNWKVSRAYLNWLADRLQKTKTREEVEAGFWGKLVNWVMRRPLVFAIPIVLGMILLVIPLFNLSLGGMSEKYLPPNNSVRQSQEHFDQLFPGYRTNPLTLVIQSTNHQPVTDQQVADIRSKAMSISGFIEPDNDPANMWQERSVAPARRRIPRYGCCRTG
;
A
#
# COMPACT_ATOMS: atom_id res chain seq x y z
N MET A 1 -9.39 32.55 18.39
CA MET A 1 -9.16 31.99 17.03
C MET A 1 -10.36 31.19 16.54
N PHE A 2 -10.76 30.08 17.15
CA PHE A 2 -11.86 29.22 16.69
C PHE A 2 -13.25 29.92 16.66
N ALA A 3 -13.57 30.79 17.62
CA ALA A 3 -14.81 31.57 17.62
C ALA A 3 -14.91 32.52 16.41
N TRP A 4 -13.82 33.16 16.02
CA TRP A 4 -13.72 33.98 14.83
C TRP A 4 -13.87 33.14 13.55
N TRP A 5 -13.18 31.99 13.51
CA TRP A 5 -13.28 31.05 12.40
C TRP A 5 -14.71 30.57 12.17
N GLY A 6 -15.42 30.14 13.24
CA GLY A 6 -16.82 29.71 13.16
C GLY A 6 -17.75 30.79 12.60
N ARG A 7 -17.52 32.07 12.95
CA ARG A 7 -18.29 33.19 12.38
C ARG A 7 -18.03 33.41 10.89
N ILE A 8 -16.77 33.31 10.47
CA ILE A 8 -16.41 33.44 9.05
C ILE A 8 -17.04 32.30 8.24
N VAL A 9 -16.88 31.04 8.70
CA VAL A 9 -17.43 29.86 8.04
C VAL A 9 -18.95 29.97 7.91
N TYR A 10 -19.65 30.41 8.92
CA TYR A 10 -21.11 30.61 8.86
C TYR A 10 -21.50 31.75 7.91
N ARG A 11 -20.82 32.90 7.99
CA ARG A 11 -21.10 34.09 7.17
C ARG A 11 -20.89 33.82 5.67
N TYR A 12 -19.82 33.12 5.33
CA TYR A 12 -19.43 32.83 3.95
C TYR A 12 -19.71 31.39 3.53
N ARG A 13 -20.63 30.69 4.22
CA ARG A 13 -20.88 29.26 4.07
C ARG A 13 -21.02 28.77 2.63
N PHE A 14 -21.72 29.50 1.75
CA PHE A 14 -21.89 29.10 0.36
C PHE A 14 -20.58 29.19 -0.44
N ILE A 15 -19.78 30.21 -0.19
CA ILE A 15 -18.46 30.38 -0.82
C ILE A 15 -17.52 29.26 -0.31
N VAL A 16 -17.51 29.03 1.00
CA VAL A 16 -16.68 27.96 1.62
C VAL A 16 -17.05 26.61 1.01
N ILE A 17 -18.33 26.27 0.93
CA ILE A 17 -18.79 25.01 0.31
C ILE A 17 -18.35 24.94 -1.16
N GLY A 18 -18.64 25.98 -1.96
CA GLY A 18 -18.30 25.99 -3.37
C GLY A 18 -16.80 25.82 -3.63
N VAL A 19 -15.96 26.60 -2.94
CA VAL A 19 -14.51 26.57 -3.12
C VAL A 19 -13.92 25.25 -2.66
N THR A 20 -14.28 24.77 -1.45
CA THR A 20 -13.72 23.52 -0.92
C THR A 20 -14.14 22.30 -1.73
N VAL A 21 -15.40 22.23 -2.14
CA VAL A 21 -15.88 21.12 -3.00
C VAL A 21 -15.19 21.18 -4.37
N ALA A 22 -15.09 22.36 -5.00
CA ALA A 22 -14.40 22.50 -6.28
C ALA A 22 -12.91 22.11 -6.20
N LEU A 23 -12.21 22.52 -5.15
CA LEU A 23 -10.81 22.15 -4.93
C LEU A 23 -10.64 20.64 -4.69
N CYS A 24 -11.50 20.03 -3.86
CA CYS A 24 -11.42 18.59 -3.60
C CYS A 24 -11.77 17.76 -4.84
N LEU A 25 -12.82 18.13 -5.59
CA LEU A 25 -13.17 17.44 -6.82
C LEU A 25 -12.12 17.65 -7.93
N GLY A 26 -11.62 18.88 -8.09
CA GLY A 26 -10.50 19.16 -9.01
C GLY A 26 -9.24 18.37 -8.63
N GLY A 27 -8.91 18.33 -7.35
CA GLY A 27 -7.84 17.47 -6.81
C GLY A 27 -8.09 16.00 -7.09
N GLY A 28 -9.32 15.53 -6.93
CA GLY A 28 -9.72 14.16 -7.23
C GLY A 28 -9.53 13.80 -8.71
N VAL A 29 -9.98 14.65 -9.62
CA VAL A 29 -9.78 14.46 -11.07
C VAL A 29 -8.28 14.41 -11.41
N PHE A 30 -7.49 15.32 -10.86
CA PHE A 30 -6.04 15.32 -11.02
C PHE A 30 -5.41 14.04 -10.42
N GLY A 31 -5.90 13.61 -9.27
CA GLY A 31 -5.48 12.39 -8.55
C GLY A 31 -5.79 11.08 -9.28
N LEU A 32 -6.77 11.04 -10.21
CA LEU A 32 -7.05 9.85 -11.02
C LEU A 32 -5.84 9.36 -11.82
N SER A 33 -4.94 10.27 -12.18
CA SER A 33 -3.70 9.93 -12.89
C SER A 33 -2.58 9.42 -11.96
N LEU A 34 -2.76 9.42 -10.64
CA LEU A 34 -1.72 9.06 -9.66
C LEU A 34 -1.16 7.66 -9.91
N GLY A 35 -2.02 6.67 -10.21
CA GLY A 35 -1.60 5.29 -10.47
C GLY A 35 -0.58 5.11 -11.59
N LYS A 36 -0.46 6.09 -12.51
CA LYS A 36 0.55 6.10 -13.58
C LYS A 36 1.88 6.77 -13.18
N HIS A 37 1.95 7.35 -11.97
CA HIS A 37 3.07 8.16 -11.50
C HIS A 37 3.57 7.72 -10.13
N VAL A 38 3.13 6.55 -9.68
CA VAL A 38 3.64 5.91 -8.47
C VAL A 38 4.73 4.93 -8.83
N THR A 39 5.70 4.78 -7.91
CA THR A 39 6.83 3.87 -8.05
C THR A 39 6.69 2.66 -7.13
N GLN A 40 7.33 1.56 -7.49
CA GLN A 40 7.54 0.40 -6.61
C GLN A 40 8.89 0.43 -5.90
N SER A 41 9.77 1.36 -6.27
CA SER A 41 11.08 1.57 -5.66
C SER A 41 10.99 2.31 -4.33
N GLY A 42 12.10 2.29 -3.58
CA GLY A 42 12.22 3.09 -2.35
C GLY A 42 12.17 2.29 -1.04
N PHE A 43 12.24 0.95 -1.13
CA PHE A 43 12.36 0.09 0.06
C PHE A 43 13.75 0.14 0.70
N TYR A 44 14.77 0.53 -0.07
CA TYR A 44 16.14 0.55 0.37
C TYR A 44 16.60 1.96 0.74
N ASP A 45 17.66 2.00 1.55
CA ASP A 45 18.38 3.24 1.83
C ASP A 45 19.48 3.42 0.77
N ASP A 46 19.29 4.39 -0.13
CA ASP A 46 20.23 4.70 -1.20
C ASP A 46 21.61 5.16 -0.67
N SER A 47 21.69 5.57 0.58
CA SER A 47 22.94 5.95 1.22
C SER A 47 23.73 4.77 1.79
N SER A 48 23.08 3.60 1.92
CA SER A 48 23.69 2.40 2.50
C SER A 48 24.82 1.84 1.66
N GLN A 49 25.77 1.16 2.31
CA GLN A 49 26.89 0.53 1.62
C GLN A 49 26.44 -0.61 0.68
N SER A 50 25.39 -1.33 1.05
CA SER A 50 24.85 -2.43 0.25
C SER A 50 24.27 -1.92 -1.07
N VAL A 51 23.48 -0.83 -1.04
CA VAL A 51 22.92 -0.22 -2.26
C VAL A 51 24.04 0.37 -3.14
N LYS A 52 25.02 1.05 -2.55
CA LYS A 52 26.17 1.56 -3.29
C LYS A 52 26.98 0.43 -3.95
N ALA A 53 27.16 -0.70 -3.25
CA ALA A 53 27.82 -1.87 -3.79
C ALA A 53 27.02 -2.49 -4.96
N SER A 54 25.69 -2.58 -4.81
CA SER A 54 24.80 -3.05 -5.87
C SER A 54 24.88 -2.16 -7.12
N ILE A 55 24.78 -0.84 -6.94
CA ILE A 55 24.89 0.13 -8.05
C ILE A 55 26.24 0.02 -8.73
N LEU A 56 27.34 -0.12 -7.96
CA LEU A 56 28.67 -0.30 -8.53
C LEU A 56 28.78 -1.62 -9.31
N GLY A 57 28.24 -2.70 -8.75
CA GLY A 57 28.18 -4.00 -9.42
C GLY A 57 27.40 -3.91 -10.74
N ASP A 58 26.24 -3.28 -10.73
CA ASP A 58 25.40 -3.07 -11.92
C ASP A 58 26.10 -2.22 -13.00
N GLN A 59 26.85 -1.21 -12.60
CA GLN A 59 27.64 -0.37 -13.52
C GLN A 59 28.78 -1.14 -14.21
N VAL A 60 29.39 -2.08 -13.51
CA VAL A 60 30.58 -2.81 -13.99
C VAL A 60 30.18 -4.10 -14.73
N TYR A 61 29.25 -4.85 -14.19
CA TYR A 61 28.89 -6.18 -14.69
C TYR A 61 27.54 -6.22 -15.43
N GLY A 62 26.80 -5.12 -15.40
CA GLY A 62 25.40 -5.07 -15.82
C GLY A 62 24.47 -5.60 -14.71
N ARG A 63 23.25 -5.13 -14.71
CA ARG A 63 22.22 -5.55 -13.77
C ARG A 63 21.88 -7.03 -13.95
N ASP A 64 21.79 -7.79 -12.84
CA ASP A 64 21.30 -9.16 -12.89
C ASP A 64 19.79 -9.15 -13.17
N ARG A 65 19.42 -9.81 -14.26
CA ARG A 65 18.05 -9.86 -14.77
C ARG A 65 17.51 -11.30 -14.86
N THR A 66 18.26 -12.26 -14.34
CA THR A 66 17.90 -13.68 -14.46
C THR A 66 16.64 -14.04 -13.70
N GLY A 67 16.35 -13.34 -12.63
CA GLY A 67 15.15 -13.53 -11.79
C GLY A 67 13.92 -12.73 -12.21
N HIS A 68 13.98 -11.94 -13.29
CA HIS A 68 12.85 -11.10 -13.69
C HIS A 68 11.61 -11.94 -13.98
N ILE A 69 11.69 -12.87 -14.93
CA ILE A 69 10.63 -13.82 -15.22
C ILE A 69 11.22 -15.22 -15.27
N VAL A 70 10.61 -16.12 -14.56
CA VAL A 70 10.88 -17.57 -14.60
C VAL A 70 9.64 -18.26 -15.15
N ALA A 71 9.75 -18.78 -16.36
CA ALA A 71 8.67 -19.54 -17.00
C ALA A 71 8.95 -21.03 -16.86
N ILE A 72 8.05 -21.74 -16.18
CA ILE A 72 8.16 -23.18 -15.89
C ILE A 72 7.30 -23.95 -16.90
N PHE A 73 7.89 -24.92 -17.56
CA PHE A 73 7.25 -25.78 -18.53
C PHE A 73 7.23 -27.22 -18.04
N LYS A 74 6.11 -27.90 -18.22
CA LYS A 74 5.93 -29.33 -17.96
C LYS A 74 5.92 -30.07 -19.26
N ALA A 75 6.74 -31.12 -19.42
CA ALA A 75 6.64 -32.02 -20.56
C ALA A 75 5.29 -32.76 -20.54
N PRO A 76 4.71 -33.07 -21.70
CA PRO A 76 3.47 -33.85 -21.79
C PRO A 76 3.59 -35.23 -21.09
N ASP A 77 2.48 -35.75 -20.63
CA ASP A 77 2.47 -37.02 -19.91
C ASP A 77 3.10 -38.15 -20.75
N GLY A 78 4.00 -38.91 -20.14
CA GLY A 78 4.78 -39.95 -20.79
C GLY A 78 5.98 -39.49 -21.61
N LYS A 79 6.26 -38.17 -21.66
CA LYS A 79 7.41 -37.58 -22.35
C LYS A 79 8.34 -36.88 -21.37
N THR A 80 9.50 -36.50 -21.85
CA THR A 80 10.48 -35.68 -21.10
C THR A 80 10.75 -34.38 -21.86
N VAL A 81 11.41 -33.42 -21.18
CA VAL A 81 11.81 -32.15 -21.79
C VAL A 81 12.80 -32.35 -22.96
N ASN A 82 13.37 -33.55 -23.11
CA ASN A 82 14.25 -33.91 -24.22
C ASN A 82 13.47 -34.47 -25.45
N ASP A 83 12.12 -34.60 -25.39
CA ASP A 83 11.33 -34.95 -26.58
C ASP A 83 11.54 -33.89 -27.67
N ALA A 84 12.10 -34.32 -28.80
CA ALA A 84 12.54 -33.41 -29.86
C ALA A 84 11.39 -32.57 -30.43
N ALA A 85 10.17 -33.15 -30.55
CA ALA A 85 9.04 -32.44 -31.10
C ALA A 85 8.52 -31.37 -30.13
N TRP A 86 8.39 -31.70 -28.85
CA TRP A 86 7.93 -30.78 -27.83
C TRP A 86 8.99 -29.68 -27.55
N SER A 87 10.25 -30.07 -27.35
CA SER A 87 11.35 -29.13 -27.12
C SER A 87 11.49 -28.12 -28.26
N LYS A 88 11.39 -28.57 -29.52
CA LYS A 88 11.40 -27.68 -30.68
C LYS A 88 10.19 -26.74 -30.66
N LYS A 89 8.98 -27.25 -30.40
CA LYS A 89 7.77 -26.43 -30.30
C LYS A 89 7.96 -25.26 -29.30
N ILE A 90 8.37 -25.60 -28.07
CA ILE A 90 8.57 -24.57 -27.01
C ILE A 90 9.69 -23.60 -27.39
N THR A 91 10.79 -24.08 -27.94
CA THR A 91 11.90 -23.23 -28.39
C THR A 91 11.44 -22.28 -29.50
N ASP A 92 10.68 -22.75 -30.47
CA ASP A 92 10.14 -21.93 -31.57
C ASP A 92 9.12 -20.88 -31.04
N GLU A 93 8.28 -21.26 -30.06
CA GLU A 93 7.35 -20.33 -29.39
C GLU A 93 8.12 -19.25 -28.63
N LEU A 94 9.16 -19.59 -27.84
CA LEU A 94 9.99 -18.65 -27.11
C LEU A 94 10.77 -17.70 -28.05
N ASN A 95 11.32 -18.23 -29.14
CA ASN A 95 12.02 -17.41 -30.13
C ASN A 95 11.09 -16.41 -30.81
N ARG A 96 9.87 -16.87 -31.16
CA ARG A 96 8.83 -16.01 -31.73
C ARG A 96 8.40 -14.96 -30.73
N PHE A 97 8.18 -15.33 -29.48
CA PHE A 97 7.85 -14.41 -28.41
C PHE A 97 8.88 -13.27 -28.25
N VAL A 98 10.18 -13.60 -28.30
CA VAL A 98 11.26 -12.58 -28.24
C VAL A 98 11.27 -11.68 -29.49
N GLN A 99 10.96 -12.25 -30.67
CA GLN A 99 10.88 -11.48 -31.92
C GLN A 99 9.67 -10.54 -31.93
N ASP A 100 8.56 -10.94 -31.32
CA ASP A 100 7.32 -10.15 -31.24
C ASP A 100 7.43 -9.01 -30.19
N HIS A 101 8.36 -9.14 -29.23
CA HIS A 101 8.54 -8.17 -28.14
C HIS A 101 9.99 -7.67 -28.01
N PRO A 102 10.58 -7.12 -29.12
CA PRO A 102 11.99 -6.74 -29.15
C PRO A 102 12.33 -5.57 -28.22
N ASP A 103 11.36 -4.70 -27.89
CA ASP A 103 11.58 -3.52 -27.05
C ASP A 103 11.51 -3.85 -25.55
N GLN A 104 10.83 -4.93 -25.15
CA GLN A 104 10.59 -5.32 -23.76
C GLN A 104 11.54 -6.40 -23.28
N VAL A 105 11.90 -7.35 -24.16
CA VAL A 105 12.64 -8.56 -23.81
C VAL A 105 14.05 -8.52 -24.35
N MET A 106 15.04 -9.00 -23.57
CA MET A 106 16.43 -9.12 -24.01
C MET A 106 16.72 -10.46 -24.70
N GLY A 107 15.91 -11.48 -24.41
CA GLY A 107 16.08 -12.84 -24.89
C GLY A 107 15.55 -13.86 -23.88
N TRP A 108 15.98 -15.09 -23.97
CA TRP A 108 15.67 -16.11 -22.97
C TRP A 108 16.88 -17.04 -22.80
N ALA A 109 16.99 -17.64 -21.61
CA ALA A 109 18.01 -18.62 -21.27
C ALA A 109 17.37 -19.81 -20.55
N GLY A 110 17.85 -21.01 -20.80
CA GLY A 110 17.32 -22.21 -20.17
C GLY A 110 17.89 -23.49 -20.76
N TYR A 111 17.53 -24.61 -20.16
CA TYR A 111 17.96 -25.95 -20.58
C TYR A 111 17.63 -26.25 -22.06
N LEU A 112 16.45 -25.85 -22.52
CA LEU A 112 15.97 -26.11 -23.88
C LEU A 112 16.83 -25.47 -24.98
N ARG A 113 17.63 -24.44 -24.65
CA ARG A 113 18.51 -23.78 -25.61
C ARG A 113 19.81 -24.54 -25.85
N ALA A 114 20.27 -25.29 -24.86
CA ALA A 114 21.51 -26.05 -24.90
C ALA A 114 21.40 -27.33 -24.07
N PRO A 115 20.60 -28.31 -24.51
CA PRO A 115 20.35 -29.55 -23.75
C PRO A 115 21.61 -30.39 -23.55
N ASP A 116 22.57 -30.33 -24.48
CA ASP A 116 23.84 -31.06 -24.45
C ASP A 116 24.96 -30.33 -23.71
N THR A 117 24.64 -29.24 -23.01
CA THR A 117 25.62 -28.43 -22.29
C THR A 117 26.32 -29.23 -21.19
N THR A 118 27.60 -28.94 -20.98
CA THR A 118 28.35 -29.43 -19.82
C THR A 118 28.18 -28.54 -18.59
N SER A 119 27.60 -27.33 -18.74
CA SER A 119 27.38 -26.38 -17.66
C SER A 119 26.43 -26.95 -16.60
N PRO A 120 26.87 -27.11 -15.35
CA PRO A 120 26.01 -27.59 -14.27
C PRO A 120 24.79 -26.69 -14.05
N VAL A 121 24.95 -25.37 -14.17
CA VAL A 121 23.89 -24.36 -13.99
C VAL A 121 22.76 -24.60 -15.00
N VAL A 122 23.09 -24.76 -16.29
CA VAL A 122 22.08 -24.98 -17.33
C VAL A 122 21.44 -26.37 -17.21
N LYS A 123 22.21 -27.40 -16.83
CA LYS A 123 21.68 -28.74 -16.58
C LYS A 123 20.66 -28.74 -15.44
N GLY A 124 20.91 -28.00 -14.37
CA GLY A 124 20.03 -27.86 -13.23
C GLY A 124 18.75 -27.07 -13.52
N MET A 125 18.64 -26.39 -14.68
CA MET A 125 17.39 -25.74 -15.11
C MET A 125 16.35 -26.75 -15.64
N ALA A 126 16.63 -28.04 -15.59
CA ALA A 126 15.66 -29.11 -15.81
C ALA A 126 15.73 -30.09 -14.62
N THR A 127 14.57 -30.59 -14.16
CA THR A 127 14.50 -31.58 -13.09
C THR A 127 15.26 -32.86 -13.42
N GLU A 128 15.67 -33.61 -12.41
CA GLU A 128 16.41 -34.88 -12.61
C GLU A 128 15.62 -35.87 -13.45
N ASP A 129 14.30 -35.99 -13.23
CA ASP A 129 13.38 -36.84 -13.97
C ASP A 129 13.04 -36.30 -15.37
N LYS A 130 13.56 -35.10 -15.72
CA LYS A 130 13.32 -34.44 -17.00
C LYS A 130 11.85 -34.18 -17.33
N LYS A 131 10.99 -34.05 -16.32
CA LYS A 131 9.57 -33.71 -16.52
C LYS A 131 9.31 -32.25 -16.56
N TYR A 132 10.12 -31.44 -15.85
CA TYR A 132 10.00 -29.99 -15.79
C TYR A 132 11.30 -29.32 -16.23
N THR A 133 11.14 -28.16 -16.82
CA THR A 133 12.24 -27.25 -17.09
C THR A 133 11.76 -25.80 -16.89
N PHE A 134 12.67 -24.92 -16.57
CA PHE A 134 12.36 -23.50 -16.56
C PHE A 134 13.27 -22.72 -17.50
N VAL A 135 12.78 -21.59 -17.92
CA VAL A 135 13.56 -20.59 -18.66
C VAL A 135 13.52 -19.26 -17.94
N SER A 136 14.63 -18.56 -17.97
CA SER A 136 14.76 -17.19 -17.50
C SER A 136 14.55 -16.23 -18.68
N ILE A 137 13.69 -15.23 -18.50
CA ILE A 137 13.36 -14.23 -19.52
C ILE A 137 13.72 -12.85 -18.95
N PRO A 138 14.91 -12.33 -19.22
CA PRO A 138 15.34 -11.01 -18.77
C PRO A 138 14.63 -9.91 -19.54
N LEU A 139 14.14 -8.90 -18.80
CA LEU A 139 13.46 -7.74 -19.34
C LEU A 139 14.41 -6.55 -19.54
N LYS A 140 14.09 -5.71 -20.49
CA LYS A 140 14.73 -4.42 -20.69
C LYS A 140 14.19 -3.40 -19.68
N GLY A 141 14.99 -2.41 -19.35
CA GLY A 141 14.68 -1.32 -18.43
C GLY A 141 15.88 -1.04 -17.52
N ASP A 142 16.03 0.23 -17.14
CA ASP A 142 17.12 0.66 -16.25
C ASP A 142 16.61 0.85 -14.80
N ASP A 143 15.31 0.93 -14.62
CA ASP A 143 14.63 1.05 -13.33
C ASP A 143 13.52 0.02 -13.19
N ASP A 144 13.11 -0.25 -11.94
CA ASP A 144 12.12 -1.28 -11.59
C ASP A 144 10.73 -0.96 -12.18
N ASP A 145 10.38 0.32 -12.29
CA ASP A 145 9.07 0.74 -12.80
C ASP A 145 8.97 0.50 -14.32
N THR A 146 10.03 0.75 -15.07
CA THR A 146 10.13 0.43 -16.51
C THR A 146 10.09 -1.08 -16.74
N ILE A 147 10.82 -1.85 -15.93
CA ILE A 147 10.86 -3.32 -16.04
C ILE A 147 9.47 -3.90 -15.77
N LEU A 148 8.78 -3.43 -14.71
CA LEU A 148 7.42 -3.87 -14.42
C LEU A 148 6.41 -3.47 -15.50
N THR A 149 6.57 -2.28 -16.09
CA THR A 149 5.73 -1.84 -17.20
C THR A 149 5.91 -2.76 -18.40
N ASN A 150 7.15 -3.05 -18.76
CA ASN A 150 7.48 -4.00 -19.82
C ASN A 150 6.90 -5.39 -19.54
N TYR A 151 6.95 -5.85 -18.27
CA TYR A 151 6.30 -7.11 -17.90
C TYR A 151 4.79 -7.07 -18.13
N LYS A 152 4.10 -6.03 -17.68
CA LYS A 152 2.65 -5.90 -17.86
C LYS A 152 2.22 -5.93 -19.32
N ASP A 153 3.00 -5.33 -20.19
CA ASP A 153 2.72 -5.30 -21.63
C ASP A 153 2.81 -6.69 -22.26
N ILE A 154 3.75 -7.53 -21.82
CA ILE A 154 3.99 -8.86 -22.39
C ILE A 154 3.31 -10.00 -21.63
N ALA A 155 2.84 -9.78 -20.40
CA ALA A 155 2.23 -10.83 -19.56
C ALA A 155 1.08 -11.60 -20.24
N PRO A 156 0.16 -10.96 -21.02
CA PRO A 156 -0.87 -11.68 -21.73
C PRO A 156 -0.34 -12.63 -22.82
N SER A 157 0.80 -12.31 -23.42
CA SER A 157 1.48 -13.13 -24.43
C SER A 157 2.24 -14.28 -23.78
N LEU A 158 2.91 -14.02 -22.65
CA LEU A 158 3.58 -15.04 -21.84
C LEU A 158 2.63 -16.11 -21.34
N GLN A 159 1.44 -15.74 -20.85
CA GLN A 159 0.44 -16.66 -20.35
C GLN A 159 -0.12 -17.61 -21.43
N LYS A 160 0.08 -17.31 -22.71
CA LYS A 160 -0.37 -18.14 -23.82
C LYS A 160 0.65 -19.18 -24.27
N LEU A 161 1.89 -19.11 -23.78
CA LEU A 161 2.94 -20.08 -24.12
C LEU A 161 2.50 -21.49 -23.74
N ASP A 162 2.92 -22.46 -24.52
CA ASP A 162 2.55 -23.88 -24.40
C ASP A 162 1.03 -24.10 -24.25
N GLY A 163 0.24 -23.34 -25.02
CA GLY A 163 -1.22 -23.43 -24.95
C GLY A 163 -1.84 -22.94 -23.63
N GLY A 164 -1.12 -22.15 -22.85
CA GLY A 164 -1.59 -21.60 -21.58
C GLY A 164 -1.27 -22.46 -20.35
N THR A 165 -0.41 -23.46 -20.49
CA THR A 165 -0.01 -24.34 -19.37
C THR A 165 1.23 -23.87 -18.64
N VAL A 166 1.92 -22.85 -19.16
CA VAL A 166 3.11 -22.26 -18.55
C VAL A 166 2.80 -21.67 -17.17
N GLN A 167 3.68 -21.93 -16.21
CA GLN A 167 3.61 -21.32 -14.88
C GLN A 167 4.64 -20.21 -14.80
N LEU A 168 4.21 -19.02 -14.36
CA LEU A 168 5.06 -17.83 -14.28
C LEU A 168 5.44 -17.57 -12.83
N ALA A 169 6.72 -17.51 -12.58
CA ALA A 169 7.35 -17.16 -11.31
C ALA A 169 8.40 -16.05 -11.55
N GLY A 170 9.06 -15.62 -10.49
CA GLY A 170 10.07 -14.56 -10.57
C GLY A 170 9.60 -13.23 -9.99
N LEU A 171 10.49 -12.25 -10.01
CA LEU A 171 10.28 -10.97 -9.33
C LEU A 171 9.11 -10.18 -9.92
N GLU A 172 9.07 -10.06 -11.25
CA GLU A 172 8.06 -9.21 -11.92
C GLU A 172 6.63 -9.80 -11.87
N PRO A 173 6.42 -11.11 -12.11
CA PRO A 173 5.13 -11.72 -11.86
C PRO A 173 4.62 -11.52 -10.44
N VAL A 174 5.49 -11.67 -9.43
CA VAL A 174 5.13 -11.46 -8.02
C VAL A 174 4.81 -9.99 -7.74
N ALA A 175 5.62 -9.06 -8.24
CA ALA A 175 5.41 -7.62 -8.07
C ALA A 175 4.09 -7.15 -8.70
N GLU A 176 3.78 -7.62 -9.91
CA GLU A 176 2.53 -7.32 -10.60
C GLU A 176 1.32 -7.91 -9.86
N ALA A 177 1.40 -9.19 -9.46
CA ALA A 177 0.33 -9.86 -8.73
C ALA A 177 0.05 -9.19 -7.37
N LEU A 178 1.09 -8.74 -6.65
CA LEU A 178 0.95 -7.99 -5.41
C LEU A 178 0.24 -6.65 -5.64
N THR A 179 0.70 -5.88 -6.63
CA THR A 179 0.11 -4.58 -6.96
C THR A 179 -1.36 -4.71 -7.39
N GLY A 180 -1.64 -5.68 -8.26
CA GLY A 180 -2.99 -5.97 -8.75
C GLY A 180 -3.92 -6.46 -7.64
N THR A 181 -3.43 -7.32 -6.74
CA THR A 181 -4.20 -7.80 -5.57
C THR A 181 -4.53 -6.65 -4.64
N ILE A 182 -3.54 -5.81 -4.30
CA ILE A 182 -3.74 -4.64 -3.43
C ILE A 182 -4.77 -3.68 -4.04
N ALA A 183 -4.66 -3.35 -5.33
CA ALA A 183 -5.60 -2.46 -6.00
C ALA A 183 -7.03 -3.04 -6.03
N THR A 184 -7.17 -4.35 -6.26
CA THR A 184 -8.46 -5.05 -6.27
C THR A 184 -9.08 -5.10 -4.87
N ASP A 185 -8.29 -5.43 -3.86
CA ASP A 185 -8.74 -5.52 -2.48
C ASP A 185 -9.10 -4.14 -1.93
N GLN A 186 -8.31 -3.11 -2.25
CA GLN A 186 -8.64 -1.73 -1.92
C GLN A 186 -10.01 -1.34 -2.47
N ARG A 187 -10.26 -1.60 -3.76
CA ARG A 187 -11.55 -1.29 -4.38
C ARG A 187 -12.71 -2.06 -3.72
N ARG A 188 -12.52 -3.34 -3.41
CA ARG A 188 -13.51 -4.14 -2.67
C ARG A 188 -13.79 -3.56 -1.29
N MET A 189 -12.75 -3.19 -0.56
CA MET A 189 -12.86 -2.59 0.77
C MET A 189 -13.59 -1.25 0.72
N GLU A 190 -13.30 -0.39 -0.24
CA GLU A 190 -14.00 0.89 -0.43
C GLU A 190 -15.50 0.68 -0.71
N VAL A 191 -15.84 -0.25 -1.61
CA VAL A 191 -17.24 -0.57 -1.97
C VAL A 191 -18.01 -1.17 -0.80
N LEU A 192 -17.36 -1.95 0.08
CA LEU A 192 -18.00 -2.55 1.26
C LEU A 192 -18.02 -1.59 2.46
N ALA A 193 -16.92 -0.88 2.70
CA ALA A 193 -16.77 -0.02 3.87
C ALA A 193 -17.70 1.19 3.83
N LEU A 194 -17.85 1.86 2.68
CA LEU A 194 -18.68 3.05 2.57
C LEU A 194 -20.16 2.79 2.92
N PRO A 195 -20.85 1.78 2.35
CA PRO A 195 -22.21 1.46 2.76
C PRO A 195 -22.32 1.00 4.22
N LEU A 196 -21.36 0.18 4.69
CA LEU A 196 -21.35 -0.28 6.07
C LEU A 196 -21.23 0.90 7.05
N VAL A 197 -20.29 1.81 6.79
CA VAL A 197 -20.12 3.03 7.59
C VAL A 197 -21.38 3.90 7.53
N ALA A 198 -21.98 4.07 6.36
CA ALA A 198 -23.22 4.83 6.20
C ALA A 198 -24.37 4.22 7.03
N VAL A 199 -24.50 2.88 7.03
CA VAL A 199 -25.49 2.16 7.87
C VAL A 199 -25.22 2.36 9.36
N VAL A 200 -23.97 2.19 9.80
CA VAL A 200 -23.57 2.40 11.20
C VAL A 200 -23.87 3.84 11.63
N LEU A 201 -23.48 4.83 10.81
CA LEU A 201 -23.76 6.23 11.10
C LEU A 201 -25.26 6.53 11.11
N PHE A 202 -26.04 5.91 10.22
CA PHE A 202 -27.50 6.02 10.24
C PHE A 202 -28.09 5.48 11.53
N LEU A 203 -27.59 4.34 12.03
CA LEU A 203 -28.02 3.78 13.32
C LEU A 203 -27.59 4.68 14.50
N VAL A 204 -26.41 5.28 14.45
CA VAL A 204 -25.91 6.17 15.49
C VAL A 204 -26.67 7.49 15.53
N PHE A 205 -26.88 8.12 14.38
CA PHE A 205 -27.55 9.42 14.30
C PHE A 205 -29.08 9.33 14.23
N GLY A 206 -29.64 8.21 13.78
CA GLY A 206 -31.07 8.04 13.58
C GLY A 206 -31.64 8.88 12.44
N GLY A 207 -30.77 9.52 11.60
CA GLY A 207 -31.16 10.35 10.47
C GLY A 207 -30.21 10.20 9.30
N ALA A 208 -30.76 10.08 8.07
CA ALA A 208 -29.97 9.87 6.86
C ALA A 208 -29.10 11.09 6.51
N VAL A 209 -29.63 12.30 6.70
CA VAL A 209 -28.88 13.53 6.42
C VAL A 209 -27.64 13.61 7.31
N ALA A 210 -27.80 13.44 8.62
CA ALA A 210 -26.69 13.44 9.58
C ALA A 210 -25.65 12.35 9.29
N ALA A 211 -26.11 11.15 8.86
CA ALA A 211 -25.22 10.03 8.52
C ALA A 211 -24.44 10.26 7.23
N CYS A 212 -25.03 10.91 6.22
CA CYS A 212 -24.37 11.20 4.95
C CYS A 212 -23.27 12.26 5.06
N LEU A 213 -23.35 13.18 6.02
CA LEU A 213 -22.40 14.28 6.14
C LEU A 213 -20.95 13.82 6.39
N PRO A 214 -20.66 12.94 7.37
CA PRO A 214 -19.29 12.43 7.56
C PRO A 214 -18.78 11.62 6.37
N VAL A 215 -19.65 10.84 5.71
CA VAL A 215 -19.30 10.06 4.51
C VAL A 215 -18.93 10.97 3.35
N MET A 216 -19.71 12.04 3.14
CA MET A 216 -19.43 13.06 2.11
C MET A 216 -18.08 13.74 2.36
N VAL A 217 -17.81 14.15 3.61
CA VAL A 217 -16.53 14.75 4.00
C VAL A 217 -15.39 13.75 3.78
N GLY A 218 -15.60 12.47 4.11
CA GLY A 218 -14.64 11.40 3.86
C GLY A 218 -14.30 11.23 2.39
N GLY A 219 -15.31 11.16 1.53
CA GLY A 219 -15.11 11.05 0.08
C GLY A 219 -14.37 12.25 -0.52
N LEU A 220 -14.73 13.48 -0.11
CA LEU A 220 -14.03 14.69 -0.54
C LEU A 220 -12.61 14.75 0.00
N SER A 221 -12.38 14.29 1.23
CA SER A 221 -11.04 14.21 1.83
C SER A 221 -10.14 13.26 1.03
N ILE A 222 -10.62 12.07 0.68
CA ILE A 222 -9.89 11.13 -0.16
C ILE A 222 -9.57 11.77 -1.51
N ALA A 223 -10.57 12.32 -2.20
CA ALA A 223 -10.39 12.94 -3.51
C ALA A 223 -9.32 14.04 -3.48
N GLY A 224 -9.41 14.96 -2.53
CA GLY A 224 -8.43 16.04 -2.37
C GLY A 224 -7.04 15.54 -1.97
N ALA A 225 -6.95 14.54 -1.08
CA ALA A 225 -5.67 13.99 -0.63
C ALA A 225 -4.95 13.22 -1.75
N LEU A 226 -5.68 12.50 -2.61
CA LEU A 226 -5.11 11.89 -3.82
C LEU A 226 -4.58 12.96 -4.78
N GLY A 227 -5.26 14.11 -4.89
CA GLY A 227 -4.77 15.27 -5.65
C GLY A 227 -3.48 15.84 -5.08
N ILE A 228 -3.39 15.96 -3.75
CA ILE A 228 -2.16 16.40 -3.07
C ILE A 228 -1.03 15.40 -3.32
N LEU A 229 -1.29 14.09 -3.19
CA LEU A 229 -0.27 13.07 -3.49
C LEU A 229 0.19 13.11 -4.94
N ARG A 230 -0.74 13.35 -5.88
CA ARG A 230 -0.38 13.51 -7.29
C ARG A 230 0.51 14.75 -7.51
N LEU A 231 0.25 15.82 -6.77
CA LEU A 231 1.11 17.00 -6.78
C LEU A 231 2.50 16.68 -6.19
N VAL A 232 2.57 15.95 -5.08
CA VAL A 232 3.86 15.49 -4.51
C VAL A 232 4.61 14.61 -5.51
N ALA A 233 3.91 13.75 -6.27
CA ALA A 233 4.49 12.90 -7.31
C ALA A 233 5.07 13.68 -8.52
N VAL A 234 4.80 14.99 -8.64
CA VAL A 234 5.49 15.86 -9.62
C VAL A 234 6.89 16.23 -9.15
N PHE A 235 7.09 16.36 -7.83
CA PHE A 235 8.35 16.81 -7.24
C PHE A 235 9.28 15.68 -6.80
N GLY A 236 8.76 14.47 -6.67
CA GLY A 236 9.55 13.30 -6.26
C GLY A 236 8.77 11.99 -6.31
N PRO A 237 9.46 10.86 -6.16
CA PRO A 237 8.84 9.54 -6.24
C PRO A 237 7.85 9.34 -5.07
N VAL A 238 6.65 8.84 -5.40
CA VAL A 238 5.63 8.44 -4.44
C VAL A 238 5.37 6.95 -4.62
N HIS A 239 5.54 6.19 -3.55
CA HIS A 239 5.33 4.75 -3.57
C HIS A 239 3.83 4.40 -3.68
N PHE A 240 3.49 3.34 -4.42
CA PHE A 240 2.10 2.96 -4.67
C PHE A 240 1.29 2.65 -3.40
N PHE A 241 1.91 2.20 -2.32
CA PHE A 241 1.26 2.01 -1.01
C PHE A 241 0.73 3.31 -0.37
N ALA A 242 1.14 4.46 -0.83
CA ALA A 242 0.60 5.74 -0.35
C ALA A 242 -0.90 5.89 -0.65
N GLN A 243 -1.37 5.32 -1.75
CA GLN A 243 -2.78 5.41 -2.16
C GLN A 243 -3.74 4.67 -1.20
N PRO A 244 -3.51 3.39 -0.81
CA PRO A 244 -4.29 2.74 0.23
C PRO A 244 -4.31 3.47 1.57
N VAL A 245 -3.20 4.09 1.96
CA VAL A 245 -3.12 4.88 3.20
C VAL A 245 -4.09 6.07 3.17
N VAL A 246 -4.13 6.81 2.05
CA VAL A 246 -5.11 7.91 1.89
C VAL A 246 -6.53 7.39 1.99
N SER A 247 -6.87 6.32 1.29
CA SER A 247 -8.24 5.80 1.26
C SER A 247 -8.68 5.26 2.62
N LEU A 248 -7.88 4.39 3.25
CA LEU A 248 -8.28 3.69 4.47
C LEU A 248 -8.19 4.61 5.71
N ILE A 249 -7.03 5.23 5.92
CA ILE A 249 -6.81 6.10 7.09
C ILE A 249 -7.58 7.39 6.92
N GLY A 250 -7.55 7.99 5.71
CA GLY A 250 -8.26 9.23 5.42
C GLY A 250 -9.76 9.10 5.61
N LEU A 251 -10.39 8.01 5.14
CA LEU A 251 -11.81 7.76 5.34
C LEU A 251 -12.14 7.60 6.82
N GLY A 252 -11.40 6.75 7.54
CA GLY A 252 -11.66 6.48 8.95
C GLY A 252 -11.60 7.76 9.79
N ILE A 253 -10.54 8.54 9.63
CA ILE A 253 -10.34 9.80 10.37
C ILE A 253 -11.39 10.86 9.97
N ALA A 254 -11.70 11.00 8.69
CA ALA A 254 -12.70 11.98 8.25
C ALA A 254 -14.10 11.66 8.76
N VAL A 255 -14.46 10.37 8.79
CA VAL A 255 -15.74 9.92 9.36
C VAL A 255 -15.79 10.17 10.86
N ASP A 256 -14.71 9.85 11.60
CA ASP A 256 -14.63 10.05 13.04
C ASP A 256 -14.71 11.54 13.41
N TYR A 257 -13.93 12.38 12.73
CA TYR A 257 -14.00 13.84 12.91
C TYR A 257 -15.38 14.40 12.54
N GLY A 258 -15.96 13.89 11.44
CA GLY A 258 -17.30 14.27 10.99
C GLY A 258 -18.37 13.88 12.01
N LEU A 259 -18.30 12.67 12.54
CA LEU A 259 -19.21 12.19 13.60
C LEU A 259 -19.15 13.10 14.82
N PHE A 260 -17.94 13.45 15.26
CA PHE A 260 -17.74 14.29 16.44
C PHE A 260 -18.30 15.71 16.25
N VAL A 261 -18.08 16.31 15.09
CA VAL A 261 -18.59 17.65 14.76
C VAL A 261 -20.11 17.65 14.60
N VAL A 262 -20.69 16.65 13.90
CA VAL A 262 -22.16 16.56 13.72
C VAL A 262 -22.85 16.32 15.05
N SER A 263 -22.34 15.42 15.89
CA SER A 263 -22.89 15.14 17.22
C SER A 263 -22.91 16.42 18.06
N ARG A 264 -21.80 17.16 18.11
CA ARG A 264 -21.73 18.39 18.90
C ARG A 264 -22.67 19.47 18.37
N PHE A 265 -22.79 19.62 17.06
CA PHE A 265 -23.75 20.57 16.50
C PHE A 265 -25.19 20.23 16.86
N ARG A 266 -25.55 18.94 16.83
CA ARG A 266 -26.90 18.48 17.23
C ARG A 266 -27.19 18.75 18.71
N GLU A 267 -26.18 18.56 19.58
CA GLU A 267 -26.29 18.91 21.00
C GLU A 267 -26.59 20.41 21.19
N GLU A 268 -25.85 21.28 20.51
CA GLU A 268 -26.04 22.73 20.62
C GLU A 268 -27.42 23.18 20.10
N ILE A 269 -27.92 22.57 19.01
CA ILE A 269 -29.30 22.82 18.52
C ILE A 269 -30.35 22.31 19.51
N ALA A 270 -30.11 21.15 20.15
CA ALA A 270 -31.02 20.58 21.14
C ALA A 270 -31.07 21.41 22.43
N GLU A 271 -29.96 22.06 22.81
CA GLU A 271 -29.92 23.03 23.93
C GLU A 271 -30.64 24.36 23.61
N GLY A 272 -31.15 24.53 22.38
CA GLY A 272 -31.97 25.66 21.98
C GLY A 272 -31.24 26.82 21.33
N TYR A 273 -29.93 26.67 21.06
CA TYR A 273 -29.17 27.71 20.35
C TYR A 273 -29.64 27.85 18.89
N ASP A 274 -29.58 29.06 18.37
CA ASP A 274 -29.79 29.31 16.95
C ASP A 274 -28.64 28.71 16.10
N THR A 275 -28.88 28.56 14.81
CA THR A 275 -27.94 27.89 13.91
C THR A 275 -26.55 28.53 13.90
N GLU A 276 -26.48 29.86 13.97
CA GLU A 276 -25.19 30.59 13.98
C GLU A 276 -24.40 30.33 15.26
N ALA A 277 -25.07 30.44 16.42
CA ALA A 277 -24.44 30.17 17.71
C ALA A 277 -24.04 28.69 17.80
N ALA A 278 -24.88 27.75 17.34
CA ALA A 278 -24.58 26.33 17.33
C ALA A 278 -23.35 26.01 16.49
N VAL A 279 -23.21 26.54 15.25
CA VAL A 279 -22.01 26.38 14.43
C VAL A 279 -20.78 26.94 15.13
N ARG A 280 -20.87 28.16 15.66
CA ARG A 280 -19.75 28.79 16.36
C ARG A 280 -19.28 27.99 17.57
N ARG A 281 -20.21 27.51 18.39
CA ARG A 281 -19.91 26.71 19.59
C ARG A 281 -19.32 25.35 19.22
N THR A 282 -19.85 24.71 18.19
CA THR A 282 -19.32 23.45 17.66
C THR A 282 -17.86 23.60 17.20
N VAL A 283 -17.55 24.65 16.45
CA VAL A 283 -16.15 24.92 16.01
C VAL A 283 -15.23 25.24 17.19
N MET A 284 -15.74 25.93 18.22
CA MET A 284 -14.97 26.26 19.44
C MET A 284 -14.65 25.02 20.29
N THR A 285 -15.51 24.01 20.31
CA THR A 285 -15.38 22.79 21.12
C THR A 285 -14.86 21.64 20.28
N ALA A 286 -15.70 21.02 19.47
CA ALA A 286 -15.35 19.89 18.61
C ALA A 286 -14.26 20.25 17.60
N GLY A 287 -14.34 21.42 16.95
CA GLY A 287 -13.33 21.86 16.00
C GLY A 287 -11.94 22.04 16.63
N ARG A 288 -11.87 22.51 17.87
CA ARG A 288 -10.61 22.60 18.60
C ARG A 288 -10.00 21.22 18.86
N THR A 289 -10.82 20.26 19.28
CA THR A 289 -10.37 18.88 19.54
C THR A 289 -9.89 18.20 18.26
N VAL A 290 -10.63 18.35 17.16
CA VAL A 290 -10.23 17.82 15.83
C VAL A 290 -8.89 18.41 15.38
N ALA A 291 -8.73 19.74 15.46
CA ALA A 291 -7.49 20.39 15.07
C ALA A 291 -6.29 19.92 15.91
N PHE A 292 -6.47 19.81 17.23
CA PHE A 292 -5.42 19.34 18.13
C PHE A 292 -5.05 17.87 17.85
N SER A 293 -6.04 17.00 17.68
CA SER A 293 -5.84 15.59 17.33
C SER A 293 -5.07 15.45 16.00
N ALA A 294 -5.47 16.20 14.97
CA ALA A 294 -4.80 16.18 13.69
C ALA A 294 -3.33 16.63 13.79
N VAL A 295 -3.05 17.70 14.55
CA VAL A 295 -1.67 18.17 14.78
C VAL A 295 -0.83 17.09 15.47
N LEU A 296 -1.38 16.39 16.47
CA LEU A 296 -0.65 15.29 17.13
C LEU A 296 -0.34 14.13 16.19
N ILE A 297 -1.31 13.71 15.37
CA ILE A 297 -1.11 12.64 14.39
C ILE A 297 -0.07 13.04 13.35
N ILE A 298 -0.17 14.26 12.82
CA ILE A 298 0.78 14.80 11.84
C ILE A 298 2.19 14.91 12.46
N ALA A 299 2.30 15.45 13.68
CA ALA A 299 3.57 15.59 14.37
C ALA A 299 4.25 14.23 14.62
N SER A 300 3.48 13.20 15.02
CA SER A 300 4.01 11.85 15.15
C SER A 300 4.42 11.26 13.80
N GLY A 301 3.65 11.53 12.74
CA GLY A 301 3.99 11.10 11.38
C GLY A 301 5.27 11.76 10.83
N ILE A 302 5.49 13.05 11.11
CA ILE A 302 6.68 13.78 10.63
C ILE A 302 7.98 13.11 11.09
N SER A 303 7.99 12.45 12.25
CA SER A 303 9.17 11.71 12.71
C SER A 303 9.63 10.63 11.74
N LEU A 304 8.72 10.04 10.97
CA LEU A 304 9.03 9.03 9.96
C LEU A 304 9.77 9.60 8.74
N LEU A 305 9.70 10.93 8.50
CA LEU A 305 10.47 11.58 7.42
C LEU A 305 11.99 11.56 7.69
N MET A 306 12.40 11.32 8.93
CA MET A 306 13.82 11.16 9.28
C MET A 306 14.40 9.82 8.78
N LEU A 307 13.53 8.86 8.45
CA LEU A 307 13.97 7.59 7.88
C LEU A 307 14.41 7.78 6.42
N PRO A 308 15.49 7.11 6.00
CA PRO A 308 16.05 7.29 4.65
C PRO A 308 15.17 6.68 3.55
N GLN A 309 14.37 5.65 3.86
CA GLN A 309 13.60 4.90 2.88
C GLN A 309 12.50 5.76 2.23
N GLY A 310 12.50 5.85 0.91
CA GLY A 310 11.50 6.59 0.12
C GLY A 310 10.07 6.07 0.30
N PHE A 311 9.92 4.76 0.48
CA PHE A 311 8.65 4.10 0.81
C PHE A 311 8.00 4.70 2.07
N VAL A 312 8.75 4.80 3.18
CA VAL A 312 8.24 5.33 4.46
C VAL A 312 7.89 6.81 4.34
N LYS A 313 8.71 7.59 3.63
CA LYS A 313 8.41 9.00 3.33
C LYS A 313 7.11 9.15 2.57
N SER A 314 6.87 8.29 1.58
CA SER A 314 5.64 8.30 0.79
C SER A 314 4.38 8.01 1.62
N LEU A 315 4.45 7.05 2.55
CA LEU A 315 3.38 6.77 3.51
C LEU A 315 3.12 7.97 4.42
N THR A 316 4.19 8.66 4.83
CA THR A 316 4.08 9.87 5.67
C THR A 316 3.40 11.01 4.93
N TYR A 317 3.75 11.25 3.66
CA TYR A 317 3.07 12.26 2.84
C TYR A 317 1.57 11.93 2.69
N ALA A 318 1.23 10.66 2.47
CA ALA A 318 -0.15 10.20 2.42
C ALA A 318 -0.90 10.46 3.73
N LEU A 319 -0.28 10.13 4.86
CA LEU A 319 -0.84 10.37 6.20
C LEU A 319 -1.09 11.87 6.44
N ILE A 320 -0.10 12.71 6.18
CA ILE A 320 -0.21 14.16 6.39
C ILE A 320 -1.30 14.76 5.49
N ALA A 321 -1.34 14.36 4.21
CA ALA A 321 -2.35 14.84 3.28
C ALA A 321 -3.76 14.41 3.70
N ALA A 322 -3.95 13.14 4.05
CA ALA A 322 -5.25 12.59 4.44
C ALA A 322 -5.77 13.19 5.75
N VAL A 323 -4.95 13.18 6.82
CA VAL A 323 -5.33 13.70 8.14
C VAL A 323 -5.52 15.22 8.11
N GLY A 324 -4.59 15.94 7.46
CA GLY A 324 -4.66 17.39 7.34
C GLY A 324 -5.92 17.84 6.60
N LEU A 325 -6.23 17.19 5.48
CA LEU A 325 -7.41 17.54 4.71
C LEU A 325 -8.70 17.11 5.41
N ALA A 326 -8.75 15.94 6.03
CA ALA A 326 -9.89 15.49 6.83
C ALA A 326 -10.20 16.48 7.96
N ALA A 327 -9.19 16.93 8.70
CA ALA A 327 -9.35 17.93 9.75
C ALA A 327 -9.80 19.27 9.18
N LEU A 328 -9.17 19.75 8.10
CA LEU A 328 -9.53 21.01 7.47
C LEU A 328 -11.00 21.01 7.02
N LEU A 329 -11.44 19.96 6.33
CA LEU A 329 -12.84 19.83 5.88
C LEU A 329 -13.81 19.72 7.06
N SER A 330 -13.43 19.03 8.13
CA SER A 330 -14.26 18.87 9.32
C SER A 330 -14.43 20.17 10.12
N ILE A 331 -13.47 21.11 10.06
CA ILE A 331 -13.57 22.41 10.75
C ILE A 331 -14.00 23.56 9.84
N THR A 332 -14.11 23.32 8.52
CA THR A 332 -14.50 24.35 7.53
C THR A 332 -15.75 23.97 6.76
N LEU A 333 -15.64 22.95 5.90
CA LEU A 333 -16.73 22.52 5.03
C LEU A 333 -17.93 22.01 5.84
N LEU A 334 -17.69 21.11 6.78
CA LEU A 334 -18.77 20.47 7.54
C LEU A 334 -19.57 21.50 8.37
N PRO A 335 -18.96 22.42 9.14
CA PRO A 335 -19.70 23.48 9.82
C PRO A 335 -20.44 24.43 8.85
N ALA A 336 -19.89 24.69 7.65
CA ALA A 336 -20.58 25.49 6.64
C ALA A 336 -21.86 24.78 6.14
N VAL A 337 -21.80 23.48 5.86
CA VAL A 337 -22.94 22.65 5.45
C VAL A 337 -23.97 22.56 6.58
N LEU A 338 -23.53 22.36 7.83
CA LEU A 338 -24.39 22.37 9.00
C LEU A 338 -25.07 23.73 9.18
N GLY A 339 -24.37 24.83 8.88
CA GLY A 339 -24.92 26.19 8.89
C GLY A 339 -25.99 26.44 7.81
N VAL A 340 -25.97 25.67 6.69
CA VAL A 340 -27.04 25.70 5.68
C VAL A 340 -28.23 24.82 6.10
N LEU A 341 -27.94 23.63 6.65
CA LEU A 341 -28.99 22.66 7.04
C LEU A 341 -29.75 23.09 8.31
N GLY A 342 -29.06 23.72 9.27
CA GLY A 342 -29.66 24.11 10.53
C GLY A 342 -30.40 22.95 11.21
N ARG A 343 -31.67 23.15 11.56
CA ARG A 343 -32.52 22.11 12.18
C ARG A 343 -32.87 20.93 11.26
N HIS A 344 -32.64 21.06 9.94
CA HIS A 344 -32.90 19.97 8.99
C HIS A 344 -31.80 18.89 9.00
N VAL A 345 -30.78 19.01 9.83
CA VAL A 345 -29.75 17.97 10.01
C VAL A 345 -30.35 16.63 10.42
N ASP A 346 -31.48 16.64 11.14
CA ASP A 346 -32.22 15.44 11.55
C ASP A 346 -33.31 15.01 10.53
N ALA A 347 -33.34 15.63 9.36
CA ALA A 347 -34.29 15.27 8.31
C ALA A 347 -34.04 13.83 7.79
N LEU A 348 -35.07 13.22 7.24
CA LEU A 348 -35.06 11.80 6.81
C LEU A 348 -34.67 10.83 7.94
N GLY A 349 -35.07 11.14 9.16
CA GLY A 349 -34.90 10.26 10.31
C GLY A 349 -35.78 9.02 10.22
N VAL A 350 -35.55 8.06 11.12
CA VAL A 350 -36.33 6.81 11.22
C VAL A 350 -37.83 7.12 11.30
N ARG A 351 -38.25 8.22 11.96
CA ARG A 351 -39.64 8.67 12.01
C ARG A 351 -40.22 9.07 10.67
N THR A 352 -39.39 9.57 9.74
CA THR A 352 -39.82 9.96 8.38
C THR A 352 -39.99 8.74 7.48
N ALA A 353 -39.29 7.65 7.74
CA ALA A 353 -39.47 6.38 7.04
C ALA A 353 -40.90 5.80 7.23
N PHE A 354 -41.59 6.20 8.30
CA PHE A 354 -43.02 5.86 8.49
C PHE A 354 -43.96 6.49 7.47
N ARG A 355 -43.56 7.53 6.75
CA ARG A 355 -44.40 8.15 5.73
C ARG A 355 -44.42 7.36 4.41
N VAL A 356 -43.51 6.34 4.27
CA VAL A 356 -43.51 5.46 3.08
C VAL A 356 -44.69 4.48 3.20
N PRO A 357 -45.61 4.45 2.21
CA PRO A 357 -46.87 3.67 2.32
C PRO A 357 -46.68 2.17 2.53
N PHE A 358 -45.57 1.60 2.04
CA PHE A 358 -45.24 0.17 2.20
C PHE A 358 -44.91 -0.24 3.63
N LEU A 359 -44.18 0.59 4.38
CA LEU A 359 -43.81 0.32 5.80
C LEU A 359 -44.93 0.66 6.78
N ARG A 360 -45.87 1.51 6.38
CA ARG A 360 -47.00 1.96 7.23
C ARG A 360 -47.97 0.85 7.58
N ASN A 361 -48.12 -0.18 6.76
CA ASN A 361 -49.12 -1.23 6.93
C ASN A 361 -48.67 -2.44 7.75
N TRP A 362 -47.43 -2.53 8.18
CA TRP A 362 -46.88 -3.68 8.90
C TRP A 362 -46.84 -3.41 10.43
N LYS A 363 -47.72 -4.07 11.19
CA LYS A 363 -47.87 -3.84 12.64
C LYS A 363 -46.61 -4.11 13.46
N VAL A 364 -45.82 -5.14 13.08
CA VAL A 364 -44.56 -5.52 13.75
C VAL A 364 -43.47 -4.49 13.46
N SER A 365 -43.45 -3.99 12.23
CA SER A 365 -42.51 -2.93 11.80
C SER A 365 -42.73 -1.63 12.58
N ARG A 366 -43.98 -1.26 12.89
CA ARG A 366 -44.30 -0.05 13.66
C ARG A 366 -43.78 -0.10 15.10
N ALA A 367 -43.97 -1.22 15.78
CA ALA A 367 -43.53 -1.36 17.17
C ALA A 367 -42.00 -1.34 17.26
N TYR A 368 -41.31 -2.04 16.33
CA TYR A 368 -39.85 -2.09 16.25
C TYR A 368 -39.23 -0.74 15.85
N LEU A 369 -39.81 -0.07 14.85
CA LEU A 369 -39.33 1.23 14.39
C LEU A 369 -39.63 2.35 15.42
N ASN A 370 -40.75 2.32 16.10
CA ASN A 370 -41.01 3.26 17.20
C ASN A 370 -40.03 3.05 18.36
N TRP A 371 -39.76 1.81 18.74
CA TRP A 371 -38.75 1.49 19.74
C TRP A 371 -37.35 1.94 19.27
N LEU A 372 -37.03 1.72 18.01
CA LEU A 372 -35.76 2.16 17.40
C LEU A 372 -35.66 3.69 17.35
N ALA A 373 -36.73 4.38 16.94
CA ALA A 373 -36.78 5.84 16.88
C ALA A 373 -36.66 6.47 18.27
N ASP A 374 -37.35 5.92 19.28
CA ASP A 374 -37.24 6.39 20.66
C ASP A 374 -35.84 6.14 21.25
N ARG A 375 -35.17 5.10 20.79
CA ARG A 375 -33.82 4.77 21.28
C ARG A 375 -32.71 5.53 20.59
N LEU A 376 -32.84 5.83 19.28
CA LEU A 376 -31.81 6.46 18.45
C LEU A 376 -31.99 7.98 18.31
N GLN A 377 -33.21 8.50 18.35
CA GLN A 377 -33.50 9.92 18.14
C GLN A 377 -33.69 10.73 19.43
N LYS A 378 -33.78 10.06 20.58
CA LYS A 378 -33.93 10.76 21.86
C LYS A 378 -32.55 11.28 22.28
N THR A 379 -32.31 12.60 22.15
CA THR A 379 -31.21 13.26 22.86
C THR A 379 -31.44 13.06 24.35
N LYS A 380 -30.62 12.21 24.96
CA LYS A 380 -30.65 11.94 26.40
C LYS A 380 -30.25 13.21 27.13
N THR A 381 -30.97 13.57 28.17
CA THR A 381 -30.55 14.64 29.07
C THR A 381 -29.26 14.23 29.79
N ARG A 382 -28.53 15.22 30.29
CA ARG A 382 -27.28 14.98 31.03
C ARG A 382 -27.48 14.01 32.20
N GLU A 383 -28.57 14.14 32.90
CA GLU A 383 -28.95 13.26 34.03
C GLU A 383 -29.22 11.82 33.57
N GLU A 384 -29.87 11.63 32.42
CA GLU A 384 -30.11 10.29 31.85
C GLU A 384 -28.80 9.62 31.36
N VAL A 385 -27.84 10.40 30.88
CA VAL A 385 -26.52 9.88 30.49
C VAL A 385 -25.71 9.49 31.73
N GLU A 386 -25.73 10.31 32.78
CA GLU A 386 -25.01 10.05 34.02
C GLU A 386 -25.60 8.84 34.77
N ALA A 387 -26.90 8.62 34.71
CA ALA A 387 -27.58 7.43 35.27
C ALA A 387 -27.40 6.17 34.38
N GLY A 388 -27.00 6.32 33.13
CA GLY A 388 -26.82 5.24 32.16
C GLY A 388 -25.55 4.41 32.37
N PHE A 389 -25.35 3.43 31.47
CA PHE A 389 -24.18 2.55 31.51
C PHE A 389 -22.87 3.33 31.48
N TRP A 390 -22.73 4.32 30.58
CA TRP A 390 -21.50 5.11 30.43
C TRP A 390 -21.21 6.00 31.65
N GLY A 391 -22.26 6.60 32.26
CA GLY A 391 -22.08 7.37 33.47
C GLY A 391 -21.63 6.51 34.65
N LYS A 392 -22.20 5.31 34.80
CA LYS A 392 -21.77 4.33 35.82
C LYS A 392 -20.34 3.88 35.61
N LEU A 393 -19.96 3.59 34.36
CA LEU A 393 -18.60 3.20 34.00
C LEU A 393 -17.59 4.31 34.32
N VAL A 394 -17.88 5.55 33.91
CA VAL A 394 -17.02 6.72 34.19
C VAL A 394 -16.87 6.91 35.70
N ASN A 395 -17.96 6.90 36.44
CA ASN A 395 -17.91 7.02 37.90
C ASN A 395 -17.12 5.89 38.57
N TRP A 396 -17.20 4.66 38.04
CA TRP A 396 -16.42 3.54 38.54
C TRP A 396 -14.91 3.71 38.28
N VAL A 397 -14.54 4.11 37.04
CA VAL A 397 -13.15 4.41 36.67
C VAL A 397 -12.61 5.58 37.50
N MET A 398 -13.39 6.66 37.67
CA MET A 398 -12.95 7.82 38.45
C MET A 398 -12.76 7.54 39.95
N ARG A 399 -13.51 6.59 40.50
CA ARG A 399 -13.36 6.20 41.91
C ARG A 399 -12.05 5.45 42.19
N ARG A 400 -11.50 4.71 41.18
CA ARG A 400 -10.29 3.91 41.32
C ARG A 400 -9.42 3.99 40.06
N PRO A 401 -8.92 5.17 39.68
CA PRO A 401 -8.27 5.38 38.38
C PRO A 401 -7.02 4.49 38.18
N LEU A 402 -6.22 4.26 39.24
CA LEU A 402 -5.02 3.44 39.16
C LEU A 402 -5.32 1.96 38.92
N VAL A 403 -6.45 1.45 39.45
CA VAL A 403 -6.86 0.05 39.23
C VAL A 403 -7.14 -0.23 37.76
N PHE A 404 -7.57 0.77 37.00
CA PHE A 404 -7.81 0.67 35.56
C PHE A 404 -6.57 1.06 34.74
N ALA A 405 -5.85 2.11 35.16
CA ALA A 405 -4.68 2.59 34.41
C ALA A 405 -3.53 1.59 34.42
N ILE A 406 -3.21 0.98 35.59
CA ILE A 406 -2.07 0.06 35.71
C ILE A 406 -2.19 -1.16 34.80
N PRO A 407 -3.31 -1.93 34.78
CA PRO A 407 -3.45 -3.06 33.87
C PRO A 407 -3.41 -2.67 32.39
N ILE A 408 -3.96 -1.51 32.03
CA ILE A 408 -3.92 -1.00 30.65
C ILE A 408 -2.47 -0.67 30.25
N VAL A 409 -1.74 0.06 31.10
CA VAL A 409 -0.34 0.41 30.85
C VAL A 409 0.54 -0.83 30.77
N LEU A 410 0.35 -1.77 31.70
CA LEU A 410 1.09 -3.04 31.66
C LEU A 410 0.76 -3.86 30.40
N GLY A 411 -0.51 -3.91 30.03
CA GLY A 411 -0.94 -4.54 28.77
C GLY A 411 -0.32 -3.89 27.54
N MET A 412 -0.25 -2.56 27.48
CA MET A 412 0.43 -1.85 26.41
C MET A 412 1.94 -2.13 26.37
N ILE A 413 2.61 -2.16 27.53
CA ILE A 413 4.04 -2.52 27.62
C ILE A 413 4.25 -3.95 27.13
N LEU A 414 3.39 -4.89 27.54
CA LEU A 414 3.45 -6.28 27.08
C LEU A 414 3.31 -6.41 25.56
N LEU A 415 2.44 -5.60 24.94
CA LEU A 415 2.26 -5.56 23.50
C LEU A 415 3.45 -4.95 22.74
N VAL A 416 4.32 -4.21 23.41
CA VAL A 416 5.57 -3.68 22.82
C VAL A 416 6.68 -4.72 22.78
N ILE A 417 6.66 -5.72 23.66
CA ILE A 417 7.73 -6.75 23.75
C ILE A 417 8.01 -7.44 22.40
N PRO A 418 7.01 -7.87 21.59
CA PRO A 418 7.29 -8.48 20.29
C PRO A 418 8.01 -7.56 19.29
N LEU A 419 7.96 -6.24 19.51
CA LEU A 419 8.63 -5.27 18.63
C LEU A 419 10.16 -5.42 18.62
N PHE A 420 10.74 -5.91 19.73
CA PHE A 420 12.19 -6.15 19.83
C PHE A 420 12.67 -7.31 18.95
N ASN A 421 11.76 -8.19 18.53
CA ASN A 421 12.04 -9.31 17.64
C ASN A 421 11.42 -9.10 16.24
N LEU A 422 11.04 -7.85 15.90
CA LEU A 422 10.48 -7.54 14.60
C LEU A 422 11.56 -7.64 13.52
N SER A 423 11.38 -8.58 12.59
CA SER A 423 12.17 -8.65 11.37
C SER A 423 11.36 -8.05 10.20
N LEU A 424 11.95 -7.07 9.54
CA LEU A 424 11.36 -6.50 8.33
C LEU A 424 11.72 -7.41 7.16
N GLY A 425 10.70 -7.99 6.51
CA GLY A 425 10.87 -8.78 5.29
C GLY A 425 10.81 -7.90 4.04
N GLY A 426 11.47 -8.35 2.96
CA GLY A 426 11.30 -7.76 1.62
C GLY A 426 10.02 -8.24 0.94
N MET A 427 9.82 -7.85 -0.34
CA MET A 427 8.70 -8.36 -1.15
C MET A 427 8.78 -9.89 -1.27
N SER A 428 7.65 -10.55 -1.00
CA SER A 428 7.55 -12.01 -1.06
C SER A 428 6.18 -12.42 -1.59
N GLU A 429 6.16 -13.51 -2.35
CA GLU A 429 4.93 -14.18 -2.81
C GLU A 429 4.00 -14.59 -1.64
N LYS A 430 4.55 -14.74 -0.44
CA LYS A 430 3.78 -15.12 0.77
C LYS A 430 2.74 -14.07 1.18
N TYR A 431 2.87 -12.84 0.69
CA TYR A 431 1.87 -11.79 0.88
C TYR A 431 0.66 -11.94 -0.05
N LEU A 432 0.78 -12.76 -1.11
CA LEU A 432 -0.35 -13.10 -1.98
C LEU A 432 -1.25 -14.15 -1.31
N PRO A 433 -2.56 -14.17 -1.61
CA PRO A 433 -3.45 -15.22 -1.16
C PRO A 433 -2.95 -16.62 -1.59
N PRO A 434 -3.18 -17.67 -0.78
CA PRO A 434 -2.71 -19.04 -1.10
C PRO A 434 -3.23 -19.60 -2.43
N ASN A 435 -4.37 -19.12 -2.91
CA ASN A 435 -4.99 -19.51 -4.17
C ASN A 435 -4.52 -18.67 -5.36
N ASN A 436 -3.61 -17.72 -5.17
CA ASN A 436 -3.05 -16.94 -6.26
C ASN A 436 -2.12 -17.80 -7.12
N SER A 437 -2.31 -17.77 -8.44
CA SER A 437 -1.56 -18.59 -9.39
C SER A 437 -0.06 -18.31 -9.38
N VAL A 438 0.33 -17.04 -9.24
CA VAL A 438 1.74 -16.65 -9.21
C VAL A 438 2.42 -17.14 -7.93
N ARG A 439 1.73 -17.05 -6.77
CA ARG A 439 2.22 -17.62 -5.52
C ARG A 439 2.42 -19.15 -5.65
N GLN A 440 1.44 -19.85 -6.18
CA GLN A 440 1.54 -21.29 -6.39
C GLN A 440 2.67 -21.66 -7.37
N SER A 441 2.83 -20.89 -8.43
CA SER A 441 3.93 -21.08 -9.38
C SER A 441 5.30 -20.85 -8.74
N GLN A 442 5.41 -19.83 -7.87
CA GLN A 442 6.66 -19.56 -7.16
C GLN A 442 6.98 -20.66 -6.13
N GLU A 443 5.99 -21.08 -5.34
CA GLU A 443 6.15 -22.19 -4.39
C GLU A 443 6.49 -23.50 -5.11
N HIS A 444 5.90 -23.75 -6.27
CA HIS A 444 6.20 -24.91 -7.10
C HIS A 444 7.62 -24.85 -7.69
N PHE A 445 8.03 -23.65 -8.14
CA PHE A 445 9.41 -23.43 -8.59
C PHE A 445 10.44 -23.76 -7.50
N ASP A 446 10.20 -23.28 -6.28
CA ASP A 446 11.09 -23.52 -5.13
C ASP A 446 11.20 -25.01 -4.76
N GLN A 447 10.11 -25.77 -4.99
CA GLN A 447 10.08 -27.23 -4.77
C GLN A 447 10.82 -28.00 -5.86
N LEU A 448 10.65 -27.60 -7.13
CA LEU A 448 11.23 -28.29 -8.28
C LEU A 448 12.72 -27.96 -8.46
N PHE A 449 13.12 -26.73 -8.11
CA PHE A 449 14.45 -26.20 -8.35
C PHE A 449 15.03 -25.58 -7.08
N PRO A 450 15.25 -26.38 -6.02
CA PRO A 450 15.83 -25.88 -4.79
C PRO A 450 17.21 -25.28 -5.06
N GLY A 451 17.47 -24.09 -4.55
CA GLY A 451 18.71 -23.36 -4.76
C GLY A 451 18.77 -22.40 -5.96
N TYR A 452 17.77 -22.45 -6.86
CA TYR A 452 17.64 -21.45 -7.94
C TYR A 452 16.83 -20.23 -7.53
N ARG A 453 16.23 -20.22 -6.35
CA ARG A 453 15.67 -19.02 -5.74
C ARG A 453 16.83 -18.14 -5.22
N THR A 454 17.36 -17.32 -6.09
CA THR A 454 18.55 -16.56 -5.77
C THR A 454 18.20 -15.14 -5.32
N ASN A 455 18.43 -14.88 -4.02
CA ASN A 455 18.94 -13.59 -3.56
C ASN A 455 20.39 -13.83 -3.12
N PRO A 456 21.34 -13.99 -4.07
CA PRO A 456 22.71 -14.25 -3.71
C PRO A 456 23.29 -13.06 -2.96
N LEU A 457 24.08 -13.32 -1.91
CA LEU A 457 24.89 -12.29 -1.29
C LEU A 457 26.02 -11.93 -2.27
N THR A 458 25.95 -10.75 -2.84
CA THR A 458 26.98 -10.28 -3.77
C THR A 458 28.00 -9.42 -3.02
N LEU A 459 29.25 -9.85 -3.00
CA LEU A 459 30.38 -9.07 -2.50
C LEU A 459 31.05 -8.34 -3.67
N VAL A 460 31.00 -7.02 -3.65
CA VAL A 460 31.70 -6.17 -4.64
C VAL A 460 33.02 -5.72 -4.04
N ILE A 461 34.12 -6.15 -4.63
CA ILE A 461 35.48 -5.81 -4.19
C ILE A 461 36.04 -4.75 -5.13
N GLN A 462 36.34 -3.57 -4.60
CA GLN A 462 36.96 -2.47 -5.32
C GLN A 462 38.30 -2.12 -4.70
N SER A 463 39.33 -2.09 -5.54
CA SER A 463 40.67 -1.63 -5.13
C SER A 463 40.69 -0.12 -4.96
N THR A 464 41.18 0.36 -3.81
CA THR A 464 41.27 1.79 -3.49
C THR A 464 42.47 2.47 -4.17
N ASN A 465 43.48 1.70 -4.57
CA ASN A 465 44.72 2.21 -5.20
C ASN A 465 44.71 2.06 -6.71
N HIS A 466 43.59 1.72 -7.34
CA HIS A 466 43.42 1.49 -8.76
C HIS A 466 44.31 0.36 -9.36
N GLN A 467 44.89 -0.47 -8.49
CA GLN A 467 45.58 -1.69 -8.95
C GLN A 467 44.57 -2.84 -9.09
N PRO A 468 44.83 -3.79 -9.99
CA PRO A 468 43.97 -4.98 -10.08
C PRO A 468 43.87 -5.69 -8.74
N VAL A 469 42.66 -6.16 -8.39
CA VAL A 469 42.45 -7.03 -7.23
C VAL A 469 43.15 -8.36 -7.51
N THR A 470 43.99 -8.82 -6.58
CA THR A 470 44.70 -10.08 -6.72
C THR A 470 43.87 -11.26 -6.23
N ASP A 471 44.10 -12.45 -6.78
CA ASP A 471 43.46 -13.69 -6.36
C ASP A 471 43.68 -13.96 -4.84
N GLN A 472 44.85 -13.57 -4.31
CA GLN A 472 45.13 -13.70 -2.88
C GLN A 472 44.18 -12.81 -2.04
N GLN A 473 43.91 -11.58 -2.47
CA GLN A 473 42.98 -10.68 -1.77
C GLN A 473 41.55 -11.23 -1.81
N VAL A 474 41.14 -11.81 -2.94
CA VAL A 474 39.83 -12.46 -3.06
C VAL A 474 39.74 -13.66 -2.12
N ALA A 475 40.76 -14.51 -2.07
CA ALA A 475 40.83 -15.67 -1.17
C ALA A 475 40.79 -15.27 0.30
N ASP A 476 41.49 -14.21 0.69
CA ASP A 476 41.51 -13.69 2.05
C ASP A 476 40.12 -13.15 2.47
N ILE A 477 39.45 -12.42 1.57
CA ILE A 477 38.09 -11.91 1.81
C ILE A 477 37.10 -13.06 1.90
N ARG A 478 37.20 -14.06 1.00
CA ARG A 478 36.39 -15.28 1.05
C ARG A 478 36.54 -16.02 2.38
N SER A 479 37.76 -16.27 2.79
CA SER A 479 38.07 -16.91 4.08
C SER A 479 37.47 -16.14 5.26
N LYS A 480 37.54 -14.81 5.20
CA LYS A 480 36.97 -13.94 6.22
C LYS A 480 35.42 -13.96 6.22
N ALA A 481 34.80 -14.00 5.06
CA ALA A 481 33.35 -14.15 4.92
C ALA A 481 32.87 -15.49 5.48
N MET A 482 33.57 -16.58 5.17
CA MET A 482 33.29 -17.93 5.65
C MET A 482 33.44 -18.08 7.16
N SER A 483 34.24 -17.25 7.81
CA SER A 483 34.40 -17.27 9.27
C SER A 483 33.24 -16.62 10.04
N ILE A 484 32.29 -15.96 9.34
CA ILE A 484 31.13 -15.33 9.96
C ILE A 484 30.09 -16.41 10.30
N SER A 485 29.62 -16.39 11.54
CA SER A 485 28.59 -17.34 11.99
C SER A 485 27.29 -17.20 11.17
N GLY A 486 26.77 -18.31 10.67
CA GLY A 486 25.59 -18.36 9.83
C GLY A 486 25.88 -18.29 8.32
N PHE A 487 27.14 -18.10 7.92
CA PHE A 487 27.54 -18.24 6.53
C PHE A 487 27.77 -19.73 6.22
N ILE A 488 27.11 -20.23 5.19
CA ILE A 488 27.20 -21.64 4.79
C ILE A 488 27.74 -21.65 3.36
N GLU A 489 28.89 -22.33 3.15
CA GLU A 489 29.35 -22.65 1.81
C GLU A 489 28.59 -23.88 1.32
N PRO A 490 27.91 -23.82 0.18
CA PRO A 490 27.16 -24.95 -0.33
C PRO A 490 28.08 -26.09 -0.74
N ASP A 491 27.78 -27.30 -0.27
CA ASP A 491 28.48 -28.52 -0.62
C ASP A 491 28.19 -28.89 -2.09
N ASN A 492 29.08 -28.52 -3.00
CA ASN A 492 29.09 -28.92 -4.42
C ASN A 492 27.75 -28.81 -5.19
N ASP A 493 26.76 -28.08 -4.69
CA ASP A 493 25.54 -27.82 -5.43
C ASP A 493 25.81 -26.75 -6.48
N PRO A 494 25.64 -27.04 -7.78
CA PRO A 494 25.92 -26.09 -8.86
C PRO A 494 25.10 -24.79 -8.75
N ALA A 495 23.90 -24.85 -8.13
CA ALA A 495 23.04 -23.70 -7.93
C ALA A 495 23.54 -22.75 -6.85
N ASN A 496 24.31 -23.26 -5.93
CA ASN A 496 24.82 -22.54 -4.76
C ASN A 496 26.35 -22.29 -4.79
N MET A 497 27.01 -22.55 -5.92
CA MET A 497 28.45 -22.39 -6.01
C MET A 497 28.87 -20.92 -5.86
N TRP A 498 29.96 -20.70 -5.15
CA TRP A 498 30.66 -19.43 -5.12
C TRP A 498 31.09 -19.07 -6.55
N GLN A 499 30.55 -17.97 -7.09
CA GLN A 499 30.86 -17.49 -8.42
C GLN A 499 31.70 -16.23 -8.35
N GLU A 500 32.85 -16.25 -9.02
CA GLU A 500 33.71 -15.10 -9.16
C GLU A 500 33.58 -14.54 -10.58
N ARG A 501 33.41 -13.20 -10.67
CA ARG A 501 33.47 -12.46 -11.92
C ARG A 501 34.52 -11.38 -11.77
N SER A 502 35.52 -11.38 -12.65
CA SER A 502 36.51 -10.31 -12.72
C SER A 502 36.36 -9.54 -14.03
N VAL A 503 36.57 -8.25 -13.97
CA VAL A 503 36.62 -7.39 -15.15
C VAL A 503 38.08 -6.96 -15.32
N ALA A 504 38.66 -7.26 -16.47
CA ALA A 504 39.96 -6.70 -16.85
C ALA A 504 39.90 -5.17 -16.77
N PRO A 505 40.98 -4.48 -16.34
CA PRO A 505 40.97 -3.03 -16.19
C PRO A 505 40.60 -2.39 -17.53
N ALA A 506 39.35 -1.88 -17.59
CA ALA A 506 38.88 -1.18 -18.78
C ALA A 506 39.73 0.07 -18.97
N ARG A 507 40.39 0.20 -20.10
CA ARG A 507 40.98 1.46 -20.55
C ARG A 507 39.87 2.52 -20.47
N ARG A 508 40.07 3.50 -19.59
CA ARG A 508 39.13 4.58 -19.25
C ARG A 508 38.36 5.10 -20.47
N ARG A 509 37.04 4.94 -20.45
CA ARG A 509 36.12 5.97 -20.94
C ARG A 509 35.20 6.30 -19.77
N ILE A 510 35.57 7.31 -19.00
CA ILE A 510 34.67 7.93 -18.02
C ILE A 510 33.61 8.68 -18.83
N PRO A 511 32.33 8.33 -18.78
CA PRO A 511 31.31 9.22 -19.28
C PRO A 511 31.27 10.41 -18.32
N ARG A 512 31.56 11.60 -18.83
CA ARG A 512 31.30 12.85 -18.13
C ARG A 512 29.78 12.95 -18.01
N TYR A 513 29.22 12.57 -16.87
CA TYR A 513 27.87 12.98 -16.55
C TYR A 513 27.88 14.49 -16.29
N GLY A 514 27.33 15.22 -17.26
CA GLY A 514 27.02 16.62 -17.10
C GLY A 514 26.00 16.77 -16.00
N CYS A 515 26.40 17.51 -14.97
CA CYS A 515 25.50 18.00 -13.92
C CYS A 515 24.43 18.87 -14.62
N CYS A 516 23.21 18.36 -14.80
CA CYS A 516 22.08 19.21 -15.13
C CYS A 516 21.80 20.11 -13.92
N ARG A 517 22.34 21.32 -13.95
CA ARG A 517 21.82 22.43 -13.17
C ARG A 517 20.43 22.73 -13.71
N THR A 518 19.41 22.45 -12.89
CA THR A 518 18.08 23.02 -13.05
C THR A 518 18.18 24.50 -12.76
N GLY A 519 17.86 25.31 -13.75
CA GLY A 519 17.39 26.68 -13.56
C GLY A 519 15.90 26.66 -13.28
#